data_8a9836e28dd7bc808d3980ea89be3cbb
#
_entry.id   8a9836e28dd7bc808d3980ea89be3cbb
#
_cell.length_a   1.000
_cell.length_b   1.000
_cell.length_c   1.000
_cell.angle_alpha   90.00
_cell.angle_beta   90.00
_cell.angle_gamma   90.00
#
_symmetry.space_group_name_H-M   'P 1'
#
loop_
_entity.id
_entity.type
_entity.pdbx_description
1 polymer ?
#
loop_
_entity_poly.entity_id
_entity_poly.type
_entity_poly.pdbx_seq_one_letter_code
_entity_poly.pdbx_strand_id
1 'polypeptide(L)'
;GKWTGYTYDALGQLVQVNDHSDTRSGENGTTWKYTYDLGGNILKKERFAYADTTNPLETVTYEYGDANWRDKLTAVNGSTIRYDAIGNPLNDGTWTYTWQNGRQLQKMQKAGMTAEFVYNADGLRVQKTVNGVVTKYTLHGKNVVHMTSGTDELHFFYDAQNRPAVVVYNGTAYAYVKSLQGDIVAILDENGNTVVSYGYDAWGAPLWCTGELAETLGKVQPFRYRGYVFDEEIGLYYLRSRYYNAERCRFVNADSVLLQNLFSYCENS
;
A
#
# COMPACT_ATOMS: atom_id res chain seq x y z
N GLY A 1 -8.30 -23.12 12.41
CA GLY A 1 -7.62 -21.82 12.31
C GLY A 1 -7.83 -21.23 10.91
N LYS A 2 -7.77 -19.90 10.80
CA LYS A 2 -7.83 -19.21 9.49
C LYS A 2 -6.50 -19.44 8.79
N TRP A 3 -6.54 -19.72 7.49
CA TRP A 3 -5.36 -19.96 6.66
C TRP A 3 -5.53 -19.27 5.30
N THR A 4 -4.42 -18.98 4.64
CA THR A 4 -4.37 -18.43 3.29
C THR A 4 -3.58 -19.36 2.38
N GLY A 5 -4.19 -19.78 1.26
CA GLY A 5 -3.57 -20.61 0.25
C GLY A 5 -3.26 -19.80 -1.00
N TYR A 6 -2.06 -20.01 -1.55
CA TYR A 6 -1.57 -19.31 -2.75
C TYR A 6 -1.34 -20.33 -3.86
N THR A 7 -1.73 -19.99 -5.09
CA THR A 7 -1.46 -20.79 -6.30
C THR A 7 -0.70 -19.91 -7.29
N TYR A 8 0.37 -20.47 -7.84
CA TYR A 8 1.22 -19.80 -8.82
C TYR A 8 1.19 -20.55 -10.14
N ASP A 9 1.38 -19.84 -11.24
CA ASP A 9 1.58 -20.43 -12.56
C ASP A 9 3.03 -20.91 -12.76
N ALA A 10 3.32 -21.41 -13.97
CA ALA A 10 4.67 -21.90 -14.32
C ALA A 10 5.73 -20.80 -14.40
N LEU A 11 5.33 -19.53 -14.46
CA LEU A 11 6.21 -18.36 -14.44
C LEU A 11 6.41 -17.80 -13.02
N GLY A 12 5.80 -18.43 -11.99
CA GLY A 12 5.85 -17.97 -10.62
C GLY A 12 4.88 -16.83 -10.30
N GLN A 13 3.94 -16.48 -11.20
CA GLN A 13 2.97 -15.42 -10.99
C GLN A 13 1.82 -15.92 -10.12
N LEU A 14 1.39 -15.12 -9.16
CA LEU A 14 0.26 -15.43 -8.27
C LEU A 14 -1.05 -15.39 -9.04
N VAL A 15 -1.64 -16.58 -9.33
CA VAL A 15 -2.88 -16.68 -10.11
C VAL A 15 -4.14 -16.87 -9.26
N GLN A 16 -4.01 -17.38 -8.02
CA GLN A 16 -5.14 -17.52 -7.11
C GLN A 16 -4.73 -17.39 -5.65
N VAL A 17 -5.60 -16.78 -4.87
CA VAL A 17 -5.51 -16.73 -3.40
C VAL A 17 -6.84 -17.20 -2.82
N ASN A 18 -6.80 -18.16 -1.89
CA ASN A 18 -7.92 -18.53 -1.05
C ASN A 18 -7.63 -18.06 0.37
N ASP A 19 -8.33 -17.07 0.86
CA ASP A 19 -8.06 -16.44 2.15
C ASP A 19 -9.28 -16.48 3.06
N HIS A 20 -9.20 -17.30 4.12
CA HIS A 20 -10.22 -17.37 5.16
C HIS A 20 -10.29 -16.12 6.05
N SER A 21 -9.27 -15.29 6.03
CA SER A 21 -9.24 -14.07 6.83
C SER A 21 -9.84 -12.87 6.10
N ASP A 22 -9.89 -12.90 4.78
CA ASP A 22 -10.50 -11.87 3.94
C ASP A 22 -12.02 -12.06 3.88
N THR A 23 -12.77 -11.30 4.65
CA THR A 23 -14.24 -11.42 4.74
C THR A 23 -15.00 -10.55 3.74
N ARG A 24 -14.33 -9.97 2.73
CA ARG A 24 -14.96 -9.15 1.68
C ARG A 24 -16.00 -9.90 0.85
N SER A 25 -15.92 -11.24 0.80
CA SER A 25 -16.90 -12.10 0.12
C SER A 25 -17.80 -12.90 1.07
N GLY A 26 -17.71 -12.68 2.38
CA GLY A 26 -18.48 -13.36 3.41
C GLY A 26 -17.63 -13.98 4.52
N GLU A 27 -18.27 -14.52 5.54
CA GLU A 27 -17.61 -15.03 6.76
C GLU A 27 -16.65 -16.21 6.51
N ASN A 28 -16.88 -16.97 5.45
CA ASN A 28 -16.05 -18.13 5.08
C ASN A 28 -14.73 -17.72 4.42
N GLY A 29 -14.56 -16.45 4.07
CA GLY A 29 -13.39 -15.95 3.38
C GLY A 29 -13.65 -15.54 1.93
N THR A 30 -12.57 -15.27 1.21
CA THR A 30 -12.58 -14.77 -0.17
C THR A 30 -11.63 -15.58 -1.04
N THR A 31 -12.01 -15.79 -2.29
CA THR A 31 -11.10 -16.28 -3.33
C THR A 31 -10.84 -15.15 -4.33
N TRP A 32 -9.56 -14.91 -4.62
CA TRP A 32 -9.10 -13.99 -5.65
C TRP A 32 -8.45 -14.74 -6.79
N LYS A 33 -8.70 -14.31 -8.04
CA LYS A 33 -8.01 -14.79 -9.23
C LYS A 33 -7.40 -13.63 -10.01
N TYR A 34 -6.24 -13.88 -10.58
CA TYR A 34 -5.47 -12.92 -11.37
C TYR A 34 -5.16 -13.51 -12.73
N THR A 35 -5.30 -12.71 -13.77
CA THR A 35 -4.93 -13.07 -15.16
C THR A 35 -3.89 -12.08 -15.64
N TYR A 36 -2.86 -12.56 -16.31
CA TYR A 36 -1.72 -11.77 -16.76
C TYR A 36 -1.57 -11.81 -18.28
N ASP A 37 -0.91 -10.78 -18.82
CA ASP A 37 -0.36 -10.85 -20.18
C ASP A 37 1.03 -11.52 -20.16
N LEU A 38 1.65 -11.66 -21.35
CA LEU A 38 2.97 -12.28 -21.49
C LEU A 38 4.11 -11.42 -20.87
N GLY A 39 3.87 -10.15 -20.60
CA GLY A 39 4.79 -9.22 -19.93
C GLY A 39 4.63 -9.18 -18.41
N GLY A 40 3.75 -10.01 -17.84
CA GLY A 40 3.48 -10.04 -16.40
C GLY A 40 2.57 -8.91 -15.90
N ASN A 41 1.87 -8.20 -16.79
CA ASN A 41 0.88 -7.22 -16.36
C ASN A 41 -0.42 -7.88 -16.00
N ILE A 42 -1.03 -7.50 -14.89
CA ILE A 42 -2.37 -7.98 -14.51
C ILE A 42 -3.39 -7.43 -15.50
N LEU A 43 -4.09 -8.32 -16.21
CA LEU A 43 -5.18 -7.98 -17.12
C LEU A 43 -6.53 -7.96 -16.39
N LYS A 44 -6.68 -8.85 -15.39
CA LYS A 44 -7.93 -9.02 -14.68
C LYS A 44 -7.68 -9.47 -13.24
N LYS A 45 -8.41 -8.88 -12.30
CA LYS A 45 -8.50 -9.27 -10.89
C LYS A 45 -9.96 -9.57 -10.60
N GLU A 46 -10.25 -10.78 -10.14
CA GLU A 46 -11.61 -11.24 -9.88
C GLU A 46 -11.77 -11.71 -8.45
N ARG A 47 -12.85 -11.30 -7.80
CA ARG A 47 -13.20 -11.69 -6.44
C ARG A 47 -14.40 -12.65 -6.48
N PHE A 48 -14.30 -13.74 -5.73
CA PHE A 48 -15.31 -14.80 -5.62
C PHE A 48 -15.67 -15.05 -4.15
N ALA A 49 -16.79 -15.73 -3.93
CA ALA A 49 -17.03 -16.41 -2.67
C ALA A 49 -15.90 -17.41 -2.41
N TYR A 50 -15.64 -17.73 -1.13
CA TYR A 50 -14.55 -18.66 -0.79
C TYR A 50 -14.68 -19.99 -1.53
N ALA A 51 -13.59 -20.44 -2.15
CA ALA A 51 -13.46 -21.64 -2.96
C ALA A 51 -14.36 -21.70 -4.23
N ASP A 52 -15.17 -20.67 -4.53
CA ASP A 52 -15.79 -20.52 -5.85
C ASP A 52 -14.75 -19.96 -6.84
N THR A 53 -14.83 -20.36 -8.09
CA THR A 53 -13.96 -19.89 -9.19
C THR A 53 -14.72 -19.65 -10.48
N THR A 54 -16.05 -19.70 -10.43
CA THR A 54 -16.93 -19.67 -11.61
C THR A 54 -17.80 -18.41 -11.68
N ASN A 55 -18.27 -17.91 -10.53
CA ASN A 55 -19.18 -16.77 -10.44
C ASN A 55 -18.52 -15.60 -9.73
N PRO A 56 -17.82 -14.69 -10.43
CA PRO A 56 -17.17 -13.57 -9.80
C PRO A 56 -18.19 -12.61 -9.20
N LEU A 57 -17.95 -12.20 -7.95
CA LEU A 57 -18.70 -11.16 -7.25
C LEU A 57 -18.24 -9.75 -7.69
N GLU A 58 -17.00 -9.66 -8.16
CA GLU A 58 -16.39 -8.44 -8.64
C GLU A 58 -15.34 -8.77 -9.69
N THR A 59 -15.24 -7.96 -10.73
CA THR A 59 -14.20 -8.04 -11.74
C THR A 59 -13.61 -6.66 -11.97
N VAL A 60 -12.30 -6.55 -11.85
CA VAL A 60 -11.53 -5.36 -12.22
C VAL A 60 -10.72 -5.68 -13.46
N THR A 61 -10.87 -4.86 -14.51
CA THR A 61 -10.11 -4.99 -15.77
C THR A 61 -9.04 -3.92 -15.88
N TYR A 62 -7.91 -4.29 -16.46
CA TYR A 62 -6.75 -3.43 -16.64
C TYR A 62 -6.36 -3.41 -18.11
N GLU A 63 -6.12 -2.22 -18.67
CA GLU A 63 -5.81 -2.03 -20.08
C GLU A 63 -4.45 -1.39 -20.26
N TYR A 64 -3.68 -1.90 -21.24
CA TYR A 64 -2.31 -1.48 -21.57
C TYR A 64 -2.24 -1.10 -23.06
N GLY A 65 -2.83 0.04 -23.41
CA GLY A 65 -3.02 0.49 -24.80
C GLY A 65 -1.88 1.34 -25.38
N ASP A 66 -0.77 1.56 -24.65
CA ASP A 66 0.36 2.34 -25.15
C ASP A 66 1.28 1.47 -26.00
N ALA A 67 1.41 1.78 -27.29
CA ALA A 67 2.20 1.01 -28.25
C ALA A 67 3.71 1.05 -27.95
N ASN A 68 4.21 2.13 -27.34
CA ASN A 68 5.62 2.35 -27.06
C ASN A 68 6.01 1.93 -25.64
N TRP A 69 5.04 1.85 -24.74
CA TRP A 69 5.27 1.53 -23.32
C TRP A 69 4.21 0.53 -22.85
N ARG A 70 4.45 -0.74 -23.12
CA ARG A 70 3.48 -1.82 -22.95
C ARG A 70 3.09 -2.12 -21.50
N ASP A 71 3.93 -1.76 -20.52
CA ASP A 71 3.63 -1.95 -19.08
C ASP A 71 2.85 -0.77 -18.50
N LYS A 72 2.61 0.30 -19.27
CA LYS A 72 1.89 1.48 -18.81
C LYS A 72 0.40 1.20 -18.79
N LEU A 73 -0.18 1.16 -17.58
CA LEU A 73 -1.61 0.99 -17.39
C LEU A 73 -2.37 2.18 -17.96
N THR A 74 -3.17 1.98 -18.98
CA THR A 74 -3.88 3.08 -19.67
C THR A 74 -5.33 3.23 -19.25
N ALA A 75 -5.95 2.17 -18.72
CA ALA A 75 -7.28 2.27 -18.10
C ALA A 75 -7.51 1.18 -17.04
N VAL A 76 -8.44 1.47 -16.12
CA VAL A 76 -8.99 0.52 -15.15
C VAL A 76 -10.52 0.59 -15.24
N ASN A 77 -11.17 -0.55 -15.49
CA ASN A 77 -12.63 -0.63 -15.69
C ASN A 77 -13.13 0.41 -16.72
N GLY A 78 -12.36 0.63 -17.80
CA GLY A 78 -12.65 1.61 -18.84
C GLY A 78 -12.35 3.08 -18.46
N SER A 79 -11.98 3.37 -17.20
CA SER A 79 -11.57 4.72 -16.78
C SER A 79 -10.13 4.98 -17.20
N THR A 80 -9.94 5.91 -18.14
CA THR A 80 -8.63 6.25 -18.71
C THR A 80 -7.69 6.89 -17.68
N ILE A 81 -6.43 6.47 -17.71
CA ILE A 81 -5.34 7.08 -16.93
C ILE A 81 -4.47 7.90 -17.88
N ARG A 82 -4.26 9.17 -17.57
CA ARG A 82 -3.38 10.07 -18.31
C ARG A 82 -2.07 10.24 -17.60
N TYR A 83 -0.97 10.24 -18.35
CA TYR A 83 0.39 10.33 -17.83
C TYR A 83 1.14 11.51 -18.45
N ASP A 84 2.19 11.98 -17.75
CA ASP A 84 3.22 12.82 -18.34
C ASP A 84 4.20 11.98 -19.17
N ALA A 85 5.18 12.65 -19.78
CA ALA A 85 6.15 12.01 -20.68
C ALA A 85 7.10 11.00 -19.98
N ILE A 86 7.22 11.05 -18.66
CA ILE A 86 8.11 10.17 -17.88
C ILE A 86 7.34 9.11 -17.08
N GLY A 87 6.03 8.97 -17.29
CA GLY A 87 5.21 7.91 -16.71
C GLY A 87 4.67 8.21 -15.32
N ASN A 88 4.54 9.47 -14.94
CA ASN A 88 3.77 9.85 -13.77
C ASN A 88 2.30 10.05 -14.15
N PRO A 89 1.32 9.47 -13.44
CA PRO A 89 -0.08 9.73 -13.73
C PRO A 89 -0.43 11.20 -13.44
N LEU A 90 -1.21 11.79 -14.33
CA LEU A 90 -1.78 13.13 -14.17
C LEU A 90 -3.23 13.07 -13.70
N ASN A 91 -3.95 12.04 -14.13
CA ASN A 91 -5.33 11.76 -13.73
C ASN A 91 -5.64 10.29 -13.98
N ASP A 92 -6.34 9.63 -13.06
CA ASP A 92 -6.72 8.22 -13.15
C ASP A 92 -8.23 7.95 -13.10
N GLY A 93 -9.02 9.00 -13.35
CA GLY A 93 -10.48 8.97 -13.27
C GLY A 93 -11.00 9.27 -11.87
N THR A 94 -10.23 9.07 -10.82
CA THR A 94 -10.57 9.37 -9.42
C THR A 94 -9.73 10.51 -8.87
N TRP A 95 -8.43 10.44 -9.06
CA TRP A 95 -7.47 11.38 -8.56
C TRP A 95 -6.84 12.20 -9.67
N THR A 96 -6.54 13.47 -9.38
CA THR A 96 -5.63 14.32 -10.16
C THR A 96 -4.34 14.47 -9.38
N TYR A 97 -3.20 14.34 -10.07
CA TYR A 97 -1.86 14.33 -9.50
C TYR A 97 -1.04 15.50 -10.00
N THR A 98 -0.20 16.06 -9.14
CA THR A 98 0.83 17.04 -9.48
C THR A 98 2.17 16.51 -9.03
N TRP A 99 3.16 16.56 -9.91
CA TRP A 99 4.51 16.06 -9.67
C TRP A 99 5.51 17.19 -9.70
N GLN A 100 6.60 17.07 -8.94
CA GLN A 100 7.73 17.98 -8.94
C GLN A 100 9.05 17.21 -9.00
N ASN A 101 10.13 17.88 -9.36
CA ASN A 101 11.48 17.30 -9.43
C ASN A 101 11.51 15.93 -10.13
N GLY A 102 10.75 15.79 -11.21
CA GLY A 102 10.59 14.59 -11.99
C GLY A 102 9.53 13.63 -11.41
N ARG A 103 9.84 12.89 -10.35
CA ARG A 103 8.98 11.77 -9.86
C ARG A 103 8.50 11.95 -8.41
N GLN A 104 8.66 13.11 -7.82
CA GLN A 104 8.15 13.40 -6.49
C GLN A 104 6.69 13.84 -6.58
N LEU A 105 5.79 13.09 -5.94
CA LEU A 105 4.38 13.45 -5.84
C LEU A 105 4.24 14.68 -4.93
N GLN A 106 3.88 15.80 -5.51
CA GLN A 106 3.68 17.05 -4.78
C GLN A 106 2.27 17.14 -4.20
N LYS A 107 1.27 16.71 -5.00
CA LYS A 107 -0.13 16.84 -4.63
C LYS A 107 -0.97 15.78 -5.32
N MET A 108 -1.98 15.29 -4.63
CA MET A 108 -3.09 14.57 -5.23
C MET A 108 -4.42 15.08 -4.67
N GLN A 109 -5.44 15.12 -5.54
CA GLN A 109 -6.74 15.64 -5.14
C GLN A 109 -7.88 14.90 -5.84
N LYS A 110 -8.99 14.77 -5.12
CA LYS A 110 -10.29 14.33 -5.61
C LYS A 110 -11.39 15.15 -4.92
N ALA A 111 -12.66 14.94 -5.28
CA ALA A 111 -13.76 15.60 -4.61
C ALA A 111 -13.70 15.41 -3.08
N GLY A 112 -13.71 16.50 -2.34
CA GLY A 112 -13.66 16.52 -0.86
C GLY A 112 -12.32 16.15 -0.22
N MET A 113 -11.26 15.89 -1.00
CA MET A 113 -9.95 15.52 -0.45
C MET A 113 -8.78 16.11 -1.25
N THR A 114 -7.84 16.70 -0.51
CA THR A 114 -6.55 17.16 -1.03
C THR A 114 -5.43 16.64 -0.12
N ALA A 115 -4.42 16.03 -0.70
CA ALA A 115 -3.19 15.61 -0.03
C ALA A 115 -1.98 16.30 -0.68
N GLU A 116 -1.11 16.90 0.13
CA GLU A 116 0.10 17.61 -0.30
C GLU A 116 1.32 17.06 0.43
N PHE A 117 2.47 17.01 -0.25
CA PHE A 117 3.68 16.38 0.25
C PHE A 117 4.88 17.29 0.09
N VAL A 118 5.72 17.32 1.12
CA VAL A 118 6.99 18.09 1.15
C VAL A 118 8.14 17.12 1.34
N TYR A 119 9.22 17.34 0.59
CA TYR A 119 10.41 16.49 0.59
C TYR A 119 11.63 17.32 0.99
N ASN A 120 12.62 16.70 1.64
CA ASN A 120 13.92 17.29 1.89
C ASN A 120 14.82 17.27 0.63
N ALA A 121 16.04 17.76 0.76
CA ALA A 121 17.02 17.81 -0.34
C ALA A 121 17.41 16.42 -0.86
N ASP A 122 17.32 15.38 -0.04
CA ASP A 122 17.58 13.97 -0.42
C ASP A 122 16.39 13.31 -1.10
N GLY A 123 15.28 14.03 -1.32
CA GLY A 123 14.06 13.51 -1.91
C GLY A 123 13.23 12.64 -0.97
N LEU A 124 13.49 12.67 0.34
CA LEU A 124 12.71 11.94 1.33
C LEU A 124 11.58 12.85 1.85
N ARG A 125 10.38 12.29 1.96
CA ARG A 125 9.21 13.00 2.46
C ARG A 125 9.36 13.36 3.93
N VAL A 126 9.18 14.65 4.25
CA VAL A 126 9.26 15.20 5.60
C VAL A 126 7.94 15.77 6.10
N GLN A 127 6.96 15.93 5.21
CA GLN A 127 5.61 16.37 5.60
C GLN A 127 4.56 15.82 4.64
N LYS A 128 3.39 15.53 5.20
CA LYS A 128 2.12 15.29 4.51
C LYS A 128 1.07 16.24 5.09
N THR A 129 0.24 16.82 4.23
CA THR A 129 -0.93 17.61 4.65
C THR A 129 -2.16 17.07 3.95
N VAL A 130 -3.15 16.58 4.70
CA VAL A 130 -4.40 16.07 4.15
C VAL A 130 -5.55 16.88 4.72
N ASN A 131 -6.30 17.58 3.84
CA ASN A 131 -7.42 18.44 4.22
C ASN A 131 -7.07 19.42 5.38
N GLY A 132 -5.85 19.96 5.38
CA GLY A 132 -5.35 20.89 6.40
C GLY A 132 -4.73 20.22 7.63
N VAL A 133 -4.88 18.92 7.84
CA VAL A 133 -4.17 18.18 8.92
C VAL A 133 -2.73 17.96 8.49
N VAL A 134 -1.79 18.50 9.25
CA VAL A 134 -0.35 18.40 8.97
C VAL A 134 0.26 17.24 9.75
N THR A 135 0.92 16.34 9.03
CA THR A 135 1.79 15.28 9.58
C THR A 135 3.23 15.62 9.23
N LYS A 136 4.12 15.72 10.22
CA LYS A 136 5.55 15.98 10.03
C LYS A 136 6.36 14.74 10.41
N TYR A 137 7.44 14.50 9.67
CA TYR A 137 8.35 13.37 9.87
C TYR A 137 9.76 13.89 10.13
N THR A 138 10.37 13.48 11.25
CA THR A 138 11.80 13.65 11.52
C THR A 138 12.51 12.37 11.13
N LEU A 139 13.58 12.51 10.34
CA LEU A 139 14.31 11.38 9.78
C LEU A 139 15.69 11.25 10.42
N HIS A 140 16.13 10.01 10.66
CA HIS A 140 17.53 9.66 10.87
C HIS A 140 17.97 8.77 9.70
N GLY A 141 18.80 9.31 8.80
CA GLY A 141 19.05 8.70 7.51
C GLY A 141 17.76 8.57 6.71
N LYS A 142 17.35 7.33 6.44
CA LYS A 142 16.11 7.02 5.70
C LYS A 142 14.95 6.59 6.61
N ASN A 143 15.16 6.53 7.92
CA ASN A 143 14.17 6.08 8.89
C ASN A 143 13.41 7.23 9.51
N VAL A 144 12.11 7.09 9.62
CA VAL A 144 11.28 8.00 10.42
C VAL A 144 11.53 7.68 11.89
N VAL A 145 12.12 8.60 12.65
CA VAL A 145 12.38 8.42 14.08
C VAL A 145 11.37 9.18 14.95
N HIS A 146 10.70 10.18 14.40
CA HIS A 146 9.67 10.92 15.09
C HIS A 146 8.61 11.39 14.09
N MET A 147 7.36 11.44 14.53
CA MET A 147 6.23 11.92 13.74
C MET A 147 5.26 12.70 14.64
N THR A 148 4.72 13.79 14.11
CA THR A 148 3.57 14.49 14.70
C THR A 148 2.43 14.55 13.69
N SER A 149 1.18 14.36 14.15
CA SER A 149 -0.02 14.44 13.31
C SER A 149 -1.18 15.01 14.13
N GLY A 150 -1.58 16.24 13.84
CA GLY A 150 -2.54 16.94 14.72
C GLY A 150 -1.96 17.09 16.14
N THR A 151 -2.62 16.45 17.11
CA THR A 151 -2.19 16.43 18.52
C THR A 151 -1.38 15.18 18.89
N ASP A 152 -1.27 14.23 17.97
CA ASP A 152 -0.55 12.97 18.21
C ASP A 152 0.94 13.14 17.99
N GLU A 153 1.73 12.53 18.88
CA GLU A 153 3.18 12.46 18.82
C GLU A 153 3.66 11.02 18.92
N LEU A 154 4.53 10.60 17.97
CA LEU A 154 5.07 9.26 17.89
C LEU A 154 6.58 9.28 17.76
N HIS A 155 7.27 8.45 18.56
CA HIS A 155 8.69 8.17 18.41
C HIS A 155 8.86 6.69 18.01
N PHE A 156 9.76 6.42 17.06
CA PHE A 156 9.97 5.08 16.54
C PHE A 156 11.37 4.58 16.82
N PHE A 157 11.46 3.33 17.26
CA PHE A 157 12.71 2.64 17.52
C PHE A 157 12.79 1.39 16.64
N TYR A 158 14.00 1.10 16.19
CA TYR A 158 14.28 0.05 15.21
C TYR A 158 15.12 -1.07 15.81
N ASP A 159 14.93 -2.29 15.33
CA ASP A 159 15.75 -3.44 15.68
C ASP A 159 17.11 -3.42 14.94
N ALA A 160 17.97 -4.40 15.25
CA ALA A 160 19.30 -4.53 14.64
C ALA A 160 19.26 -4.78 13.12
N GLN A 161 18.12 -5.21 12.58
CA GLN A 161 17.87 -5.38 11.15
C GLN A 161 17.24 -4.13 10.52
N ASN A 162 17.21 -3.02 11.26
CA ASN A 162 16.65 -1.74 10.82
C ASN A 162 15.15 -1.80 10.48
N ARG A 163 14.37 -2.63 11.20
CA ARG A 163 12.93 -2.75 11.08
C ARG A 163 12.25 -2.11 12.28
N PRO A 164 11.08 -1.46 12.14
CA PRO A 164 10.34 -0.90 13.28
C PRO A 164 10.12 -1.95 14.38
N ALA A 165 10.47 -1.62 15.63
CA ALA A 165 10.38 -2.53 16.78
C ALA A 165 9.49 -1.99 17.89
N VAL A 166 9.57 -0.69 18.18
CA VAL A 166 8.80 -0.04 19.25
C VAL A 166 8.29 1.31 18.73
N VAL A 167 7.07 1.66 19.13
CA VAL A 167 6.52 3.02 19.00
C VAL A 167 6.20 3.56 20.38
N VAL A 168 6.60 4.80 20.67
CA VAL A 168 6.09 5.56 21.81
C VAL A 168 5.03 6.51 21.27
N TYR A 169 3.78 6.29 21.66
CA TYR A 169 2.63 7.07 21.26
C TYR A 169 2.13 7.91 22.43
N ASN A 170 2.18 9.23 22.30
CA ASN A 170 1.77 10.17 23.33
C ASN A 170 2.36 9.83 24.73
N GLY A 171 3.66 9.45 24.76
CA GLY A 171 4.39 9.10 25.96
C GLY A 171 4.28 7.63 26.41
N THR A 172 3.43 6.80 25.81
CA THR A 172 3.27 5.38 26.15
C THR A 172 3.95 4.48 25.11
N ALA A 173 4.74 3.52 25.57
CA ALA A 173 5.49 2.61 24.72
C ALA A 173 4.69 1.37 24.33
N TYR A 174 4.80 0.96 23.06
CA TYR A 174 4.17 -0.22 22.49
C TYR A 174 5.14 -0.98 21.60
N ALA A 175 5.05 -2.30 21.58
CA ALA A 175 5.89 -3.16 20.73
C ALA A 175 5.18 -3.60 19.45
N TYR A 176 5.90 -3.56 18.32
CA TYR A 176 5.39 -4.12 17.07
C TYR A 176 5.59 -5.62 17.00
N VAL A 177 4.55 -6.34 16.57
CA VAL A 177 4.63 -7.74 16.14
C VAL A 177 4.67 -7.76 14.61
N LYS A 178 5.63 -8.51 14.07
CA LYS A 178 5.87 -8.60 12.62
C LYS A 178 5.67 -10.03 12.13
N SER A 179 5.15 -10.17 10.89
CA SER A 179 5.21 -11.42 10.14
C SER A 179 6.67 -11.75 9.75
N LEU A 180 6.91 -12.95 9.24
CA LEU A 180 8.22 -13.34 8.69
C LEU A 180 8.68 -12.40 7.55
N GLN A 181 7.72 -11.85 6.82
CA GLN A 181 7.98 -10.94 5.70
C GLN A 181 8.15 -9.47 6.13
N GLY A 182 7.92 -9.16 7.40
CA GLY A 182 8.08 -7.81 7.94
C GLY A 182 6.80 -6.97 7.99
N ASP A 183 5.64 -7.57 7.72
CA ASP A 183 4.35 -6.89 7.86
C ASP A 183 4.09 -6.62 9.34
N ILE A 184 3.63 -5.42 9.69
CA ILE A 184 3.17 -5.14 11.04
C ILE A 184 1.78 -5.78 11.20
N VAL A 185 1.67 -6.83 12.01
CA VAL A 185 0.42 -7.60 12.19
C VAL A 185 -0.27 -7.32 13.52
N ALA A 186 0.48 -6.84 14.53
CA ALA A 186 -0.10 -6.41 15.79
C ALA A 186 0.78 -5.38 16.51
N ILE A 187 0.18 -4.71 17.48
CA ILE A 187 0.85 -3.83 18.44
C ILE A 187 0.47 -4.30 19.84
N LEU A 188 1.47 -4.44 20.73
CA LEU A 188 1.31 -4.91 22.09
C LEU A 188 1.59 -3.79 23.09
N ASP A 189 0.87 -3.80 24.21
CA ASP A 189 1.16 -2.98 25.39
C ASP A 189 2.37 -3.51 26.18
N GLU A 190 2.72 -2.87 27.29
CA GLU A 190 3.81 -3.26 28.19
C GLU A 190 3.57 -4.63 28.89
N ASN A 191 2.33 -5.08 28.99
CA ASN A 191 1.93 -6.35 29.57
C ASN A 191 1.90 -7.48 28.54
N GLY A 192 2.15 -7.19 27.26
CA GLY A 192 2.08 -8.14 26.16
C GLY A 192 0.67 -8.37 25.60
N ASN A 193 -0.33 -7.56 26.00
CA ASN A 193 -1.67 -7.65 25.45
C ASN A 193 -1.72 -6.98 24.06
N THR A 194 -2.44 -7.60 23.14
CA THR A 194 -2.66 -7.02 21.81
C THR A 194 -3.66 -5.87 21.89
N VAL A 195 -3.20 -4.64 21.60
CA VAL A 195 -4.04 -3.42 21.58
C VAL A 195 -4.46 -3.02 20.17
N VAL A 196 -3.72 -3.45 19.14
CA VAL A 196 -4.06 -3.29 17.71
C VAL A 196 -3.70 -4.56 16.97
N SER A 197 -4.55 -4.97 16.02
CA SER A 197 -4.26 -6.03 15.06
C SER A 197 -4.56 -5.54 13.64
N TYR A 198 -3.74 -5.97 12.68
CA TYR A 198 -3.89 -5.64 11.25
C TYR A 198 -3.96 -6.91 10.40
N GLY A 199 -4.74 -6.84 9.34
CA GLY A 199 -4.75 -7.83 8.29
C GLY A 199 -4.58 -7.21 6.92
N TYR A 200 -3.94 -7.96 6.03
CA TYR A 200 -3.64 -7.56 4.66
C TYR A 200 -3.98 -8.67 3.69
N ASP A 201 -4.38 -8.32 2.48
CA ASP A 201 -4.44 -9.30 1.40
C ASP A 201 -3.02 -9.62 0.86
N ALA A 202 -2.94 -10.50 -0.12
CA ALA A 202 -1.67 -10.94 -0.70
C ALA A 202 -0.82 -9.81 -1.30
N TRP A 203 -1.44 -8.68 -1.67
CA TRP A 203 -0.79 -7.51 -2.25
C TRP A 203 -0.58 -6.38 -1.25
N GLY A 204 -0.99 -6.58 0.01
CA GLY A 204 -0.82 -5.60 1.07
C GLY A 204 -1.98 -4.62 1.21
N ALA A 205 -3.11 -4.81 0.50
CA ALA A 205 -4.29 -3.99 0.75
C ALA A 205 -4.83 -4.29 2.15
N PRO A 206 -5.09 -3.25 3.00
CA PRO A 206 -5.60 -3.45 4.35
C PRO A 206 -6.97 -4.14 4.33
N LEU A 207 -7.13 -5.19 5.14
CA LEU A 207 -8.38 -5.92 5.31
C LEU A 207 -9.12 -5.49 6.57
N TRP A 208 -8.39 -5.33 7.66
CA TRP A 208 -8.93 -4.86 8.94
C TRP A 208 -7.85 -4.18 9.78
N CYS A 209 -8.31 -3.30 10.66
CA CYS A 209 -7.58 -2.80 11.82
C CYS A 209 -8.53 -2.94 13.02
N THR A 210 -8.18 -3.76 14.02
CA THR A 210 -9.03 -4.07 15.16
C THR A 210 -8.24 -3.97 16.47
N GLY A 211 -8.94 -3.89 17.60
CA GLY A 211 -8.37 -3.78 18.93
C GLY A 211 -8.78 -2.50 19.65
N GLU A 212 -8.43 -2.38 20.92
CA GLU A 212 -8.80 -1.25 21.77
C GLU A 212 -8.30 0.09 21.24
N LEU A 213 -7.07 0.13 20.68
CA LEU A 213 -6.44 1.31 20.13
C LEU A 213 -6.51 1.38 18.59
N ALA A 214 -7.40 0.60 17.95
CA ALA A 214 -7.51 0.55 16.48
C ALA A 214 -7.79 1.93 15.86
N GLU A 215 -8.72 2.70 16.46
CA GLU A 215 -9.17 4.00 15.93
C GLU A 215 -8.21 5.17 16.26
N THR A 216 -7.22 4.96 17.13
CA THR A 216 -6.22 5.95 17.57
C THR A 216 -4.84 5.56 17.08
N LEU A 217 -4.02 4.89 17.92
CA LEU A 217 -2.69 4.40 17.55
C LEU A 217 -2.74 3.56 16.27
N GLY A 218 -3.77 2.71 16.13
CA GLY A 218 -3.96 1.84 14.99
C GLY A 218 -4.03 2.59 13.66
N LYS A 219 -4.65 3.75 13.61
CA LYS A 219 -4.75 4.59 12.41
C LYS A 219 -3.55 5.52 12.22
N VAL A 220 -3.07 6.14 13.30
CA VAL A 220 -2.06 7.20 13.17
C VAL A 220 -0.66 6.65 12.91
N GLN A 221 -0.28 5.51 13.51
CA GLN A 221 1.04 4.92 13.27
C GLN A 221 1.16 4.43 11.83
N PRO A 222 2.23 4.77 11.11
CA PRO A 222 2.23 4.64 9.65
C PRO A 222 2.69 3.28 9.12
N PHE A 223 3.43 2.49 9.91
CA PHE A 223 4.02 1.25 9.42
C PHE A 223 2.97 0.13 9.27
N ARG A 224 2.91 -0.50 8.08
CA ARG A 224 1.95 -1.55 7.73
C ARG A 224 2.63 -2.72 7.00
N TYR A 225 2.10 -3.10 5.85
CA TYR A 225 2.61 -4.16 5.00
C TYR A 225 4.10 -3.96 4.68
N ARG A 226 4.92 -5.01 4.88
CA ARG A 226 6.39 -4.98 4.72
C ARG A 226 7.09 -3.88 5.54
N GLY A 227 6.44 -3.33 6.56
CA GLY A 227 6.95 -2.19 7.31
C GLY A 227 6.98 -0.87 6.53
N TYR A 228 6.32 -0.79 5.39
CA TYR A 228 6.20 0.45 4.61
C TYR A 228 5.28 1.46 5.29
N VAL A 229 5.52 2.72 4.98
CA VAL A 229 4.66 3.83 5.43
C VAL A 229 3.37 3.81 4.61
N PHE A 230 2.25 3.63 5.28
CA PHE A 230 0.92 3.67 4.68
C PHE A 230 0.25 5.01 4.97
N ASP A 231 -0.27 5.64 3.94
CA ASP A 231 -1.06 6.86 4.05
C ASP A 231 -2.54 6.46 4.02
N GLU A 232 -3.13 6.31 5.20
CA GLU A 232 -4.50 5.82 5.42
C GLU A 232 -5.53 6.59 4.58
N GLU A 233 -5.40 7.92 4.50
CA GLU A 233 -6.37 8.82 3.89
C GLU A 233 -6.43 8.68 2.36
N ILE A 234 -5.31 8.29 1.75
CA ILE A 234 -5.20 8.17 0.28
C ILE A 234 -5.04 6.72 -0.20
N GLY A 235 -4.89 5.77 0.75
CA GLY A 235 -4.77 4.34 0.46
C GLY A 235 -3.49 3.93 -0.28
N LEU A 236 -2.40 4.66 -0.11
CA LEU A 236 -1.13 4.40 -0.79
C LEU A 236 -0.01 4.11 0.20
N TYR A 237 0.90 3.22 -0.20
CA TYR A 237 2.17 3.03 0.48
C TYR A 237 3.23 3.96 -0.09
N TYR A 238 3.94 4.68 0.78
CA TYR A 238 5.09 5.49 0.43
C TYR A 238 6.39 4.66 0.57
N LEU A 239 7.04 4.35 -0.54
CA LEU A 239 8.28 3.60 -0.62
C LEU A 239 9.47 4.51 -0.98
N ARG A 240 9.53 5.70 -0.42
CA ARG A 240 10.56 6.74 -0.62
C ARG A 240 10.57 7.33 -2.03
N SER A 241 10.99 6.58 -3.04
CA SER A 241 11.04 7.05 -4.44
C SER A 241 9.73 6.87 -5.20
N ARG A 242 8.86 6.00 -4.74
CA ARG A 242 7.60 5.66 -5.41
C ARG A 242 6.45 5.49 -4.44
N TYR A 243 5.23 5.58 -4.97
CA TYR A 243 4.01 5.20 -4.27
C TYR A 243 3.48 3.89 -4.83
N TYR A 244 3.10 2.98 -3.93
CA TYR A 244 2.53 1.68 -4.27
C TYR A 244 1.03 1.67 -3.95
N ASN A 245 0.24 1.24 -4.92
CA ASN A 245 -1.19 1.05 -4.77
C ASN A 245 -1.48 -0.46 -4.65
N ALA A 246 -1.76 -0.92 -3.43
CA ALA A 246 -2.02 -2.33 -3.17
C ALA A 246 -3.34 -2.81 -3.78
N GLU A 247 -4.36 -1.95 -3.89
CA GLU A 247 -5.63 -2.28 -4.55
C GLU A 247 -5.45 -2.56 -6.05
N ARG A 248 -4.50 -1.85 -6.69
CA ARG A 248 -4.14 -2.04 -8.10
C ARG A 248 -2.96 -3.00 -8.29
N CYS A 249 -2.38 -3.52 -7.20
CA CYS A 249 -1.25 -4.46 -7.19
C CYS A 249 0.00 -3.94 -7.92
N ARG A 250 0.23 -2.60 -7.94
CA ARG A 250 1.31 -2.00 -8.70
C ARG A 250 1.74 -0.63 -8.19
N PHE A 251 2.92 -0.18 -8.64
CA PHE A 251 3.36 1.19 -8.41
C PHE A 251 2.52 2.19 -9.18
N VAL A 252 2.30 3.37 -8.58
CA VAL A 252 1.52 4.48 -9.17
C VAL A 252 2.28 5.12 -10.31
N ASN A 253 3.59 5.34 -10.14
CA ASN A 253 4.48 5.94 -11.14
C ASN A 253 5.60 4.97 -11.52
N ALA A 254 6.15 5.18 -12.72
CA ALA A 254 7.23 4.36 -13.26
C ALA A 254 8.51 4.45 -12.41
N ASP A 255 9.34 3.39 -12.43
CA ASP A 255 10.67 3.42 -11.84
C ASP A 255 11.60 4.38 -12.62
N SER A 256 12.60 4.91 -11.94
CA SER A 256 13.71 5.66 -12.56
C SER A 256 14.79 4.72 -13.11
N VAL A 257 14.85 3.47 -12.66
CA VAL A 257 15.76 2.44 -13.13
C VAL A 257 15.06 1.63 -14.22
N LEU A 258 15.72 1.43 -15.35
CA LEU A 258 15.21 0.62 -16.46
C LEU A 258 15.21 -0.86 -16.04
N LEU A 259 14.06 -1.33 -15.59
CA LEU A 259 13.74 -2.71 -15.32
C LEU A 259 12.86 -3.27 -16.43
N GLN A 260 12.63 -4.58 -16.42
CA GLN A 260 11.80 -5.25 -17.42
C GLN A 260 10.34 -4.74 -17.39
N ASN A 261 9.78 -4.49 -16.19
CA ASN A 261 8.50 -3.82 -16.00
C ASN A 261 8.66 -2.70 -14.94
N LEU A 262 8.48 -1.44 -15.38
CA LEU A 262 8.72 -0.26 -14.54
C LEU A 262 7.66 -0.01 -13.46
N PHE A 263 6.55 -0.73 -13.50
CA PHE A 263 5.43 -0.56 -12.58
C PHE A 263 5.13 -1.80 -11.74
N SER A 264 5.82 -2.95 -12.01
CA SER A 264 5.56 -4.17 -11.25
C SER A 264 6.07 -4.06 -9.81
N TYR A 265 5.34 -4.71 -8.90
CA TYR A 265 5.76 -4.95 -7.53
C TYR A 265 6.23 -6.39 -7.42
N CYS A 266 7.50 -6.62 -7.06
CA CYS A 266 8.12 -7.96 -6.91
C CYS A 266 7.87 -8.92 -8.08
N GLU A 267 7.86 -8.41 -9.32
CA GLU A 267 7.60 -9.21 -10.54
C GLU A 267 6.34 -10.09 -10.46
N ASN A 268 5.37 -9.69 -9.60
CA ASN A 268 4.10 -10.37 -9.30
C ASN A 268 4.24 -11.73 -8.57
N SER A 269 5.35 -11.95 -7.87
CA SER A 269 5.64 -13.16 -7.09
C SER A 269 5.61 -12.93 -5.57
#